data_a0501fbd7674b2d32ddc3c13820141f9
#
_entry.id   a0501fbd7674b2d32ddc3c13820141f9
#
_cell.length_a   1.000
_cell.length_b   1.000
_cell.length_c   1.000
_cell.angle_alpha   90.00
_cell.angle_beta   90.00
_cell.angle_gamma   90.00
#
_symmetry.space_group_name_H-M   'P 1'
#
loop_
_entity.id
_entity.type
_entity.pdbx_description
1 polymer ?
#
loop_
_entity_poly.entity_id
_entity_poly.type
_entity_poly.pdbx_seq_one_letter_code
_entity_poly.pdbx_strand_id
1 'polypeptide(L)'
;GLEMLAEYLGQTYKLFQQTHNAPLSVRYHNSSEDTILYHALEYIRSNITNSITITELADFCHCSESYISRIFKKRTGVNINLYINKMRIEAAKNHLLLSHESMADIAAAVGFNDPNYFSRIFSQIIGISPTEFRRRFHQDI
;
A
#
# COMPACT_ATOMS: atom_id res chain seq x y z
N GLY A 1 -3.35 10.07 -7.63
CA GLY A 1 -4.74 9.77 -7.36
C GLY A 1 -5.00 8.27 -7.32
N LEU A 2 -6.26 7.93 -7.36
CA LEU A 2 -6.69 6.52 -7.45
C LEU A 2 -6.00 5.80 -8.60
N GLU A 3 -5.86 6.51 -9.73
CA GLU A 3 -5.21 5.96 -10.91
C GLU A 3 -3.75 5.62 -10.63
N MET A 4 -3.04 6.48 -9.90
CA MET A 4 -1.63 6.27 -9.62
C MET A 4 -1.40 5.04 -8.74
N LEU A 5 -2.21 4.84 -7.71
CA LEU A 5 -2.09 3.65 -6.86
C LEU A 5 -2.55 2.39 -7.58
N ALA A 6 -3.66 2.45 -8.32
CA ALA A 6 -4.15 1.33 -9.11
C ALA A 6 -3.12 0.91 -10.15
N GLU A 7 -2.50 1.89 -10.81
CA GLU A 7 -1.43 1.66 -11.77
C GLU A 7 -0.22 1.02 -11.09
N TYR A 8 0.16 1.53 -9.92
CA TYR A 8 1.28 1.00 -9.15
C TYR A 8 1.04 -0.45 -8.73
N LEU A 9 -0.15 -0.74 -8.19
CA LEU A 9 -0.53 -2.10 -7.82
C LEU A 9 -0.62 -3.00 -9.05
N GLY A 10 -1.15 -2.49 -10.15
CA GLY A 10 -1.26 -3.21 -11.40
C GLY A 10 0.10 -3.54 -11.99
N GLN A 11 1.05 -2.61 -11.95
CA GLN A 11 2.40 -2.84 -12.42
C GLN A 11 3.11 -3.91 -11.59
N THR A 12 2.97 -3.86 -10.27
CA THR A 12 3.55 -4.85 -9.37
C THR A 12 2.97 -6.24 -9.64
N TYR A 13 1.67 -6.31 -9.81
CA TYR A 13 0.97 -7.56 -10.09
C TYR A 13 1.35 -8.11 -11.47
N LYS A 14 1.42 -7.24 -12.47
CA LYS A 14 1.83 -7.64 -13.82
C LYS A 14 3.26 -8.19 -13.82
N LEU A 15 4.16 -7.55 -13.08
CA LEU A 15 5.53 -8.01 -12.98
C LEU A 15 5.59 -9.42 -12.39
N PHE A 16 4.82 -9.67 -11.33
CA PHE A 16 4.69 -10.98 -10.72
C PHE A 16 4.14 -11.99 -11.72
N GLN A 17 3.06 -11.66 -12.43
CA GLN A 17 2.45 -12.54 -13.41
C GLN A 17 3.38 -12.86 -14.58
N GLN A 18 4.08 -11.84 -15.10
CA GLN A 18 5.04 -12.04 -16.19
C GLN A 18 6.14 -13.02 -15.80
N THR A 19 6.67 -12.86 -14.59
CA THR A 19 7.68 -13.77 -14.08
C THR A 19 7.12 -15.18 -13.89
N HIS A 20 5.88 -15.26 -13.38
CA HIS A 20 5.23 -16.53 -13.13
C HIS A 20 4.91 -17.29 -14.42
N ASN A 21 4.60 -16.56 -15.49
CA ASN A 21 4.29 -17.13 -16.81
C ASN A 21 5.53 -17.24 -17.71
N ALA A 22 6.70 -16.83 -17.24
CA ALA A 22 7.94 -16.94 -17.99
C ALA A 22 8.36 -18.40 -18.16
N PRO A 23 9.26 -18.69 -19.11
CA PRO A 23 9.82 -20.04 -19.24
C PRO A 23 10.34 -20.58 -17.92
N LEU A 24 10.28 -21.87 -17.73
CA LEU A 24 10.61 -22.53 -16.46
C LEU A 24 11.98 -22.13 -15.91
N SER A 25 12.98 -21.98 -16.77
CA SER A 25 14.32 -21.58 -16.36
C SER A 25 14.35 -20.18 -15.73
N VAL A 26 13.58 -19.23 -16.31
CA VAL A 26 13.49 -17.86 -15.81
C VAL A 26 12.69 -17.84 -14.49
N ARG A 27 11.60 -18.60 -14.41
CA ARG A 27 10.81 -18.70 -13.17
C ARG A 27 11.65 -19.29 -12.04
N TYR A 28 12.48 -20.27 -12.32
CA TYR A 28 13.32 -20.90 -11.30
C TYR A 28 14.28 -19.89 -10.68
N HIS A 29 14.90 -19.02 -11.48
CA HIS A 29 15.83 -18.01 -10.98
C HIS A 29 15.17 -16.96 -10.07
N ASN A 30 13.89 -16.63 -10.33
CA ASN A 30 13.20 -15.56 -9.62
C ASN A 30 12.09 -16.07 -8.67
N SER A 31 11.88 -17.39 -8.60
CA SER A 31 10.72 -17.96 -7.92
C SER A 31 10.67 -17.63 -6.43
N SER A 32 11.81 -17.59 -5.73
CA SER A 32 11.83 -17.29 -4.30
C SER A 32 11.53 -15.81 -4.03
N GLU A 33 12.09 -14.89 -4.82
CA GLU A 33 11.77 -13.47 -4.71
C GLU A 33 10.30 -13.20 -5.05
N ASP A 34 9.80 -13.83 -6.11
CA ASP A 34 8.41 -13.68 -6.53
C ASP A 34 7.45 -14.18 -5.46
N THR A 35 7.74 -15.31 -4.87
CA THR A 35 6.93 -15.90 -3.80
C THR A 35 6.90 -15.00 -2.58
N ILE A 36 8.06 -14.50 -2.16
CA ILE A 36 8.18 -13.61 -1.01
C ILE A 36 7.41 -12.31 -1.29
N LEU A 37 7.60 -11.73 -2.46
CA LEU A 37 6.90 -10.49 -2.83
C LEU A 37 5.38 -10.70 -2.84
N TYR A 38 4.92 -11.79 -3.43
CA TYR A 38 3.49 -12.11 -3.45
C TYR A 38 2.92 -12.22 -2.03
N HIS A 39 3.60 -12.96 -1.14
CA HIS A 39 3.14 -13.12 0.23
C HIS A 39 3.16 -11.78 0.98
N ALA A 40 4.18 -10.95 0.74
CA ALA A 40 4.25 -9.63 1.37
C ALA A 40 3.09 -8.75 0.94
N LEU A 41 2.78 -8.70 -0.36
CA LEU A 41 1.67 -7.91 -0.88
C LEU A 41 0.32 -8.41 -0.36
N GLU A 42 0.14 -9.72 -0.29
CA GLU A 42 -1.08 -10.32 0.26
C GLU A 42 -1.25 -10.01 1.75
N TYR A 43 -0.17 -10.09 2.53
CA TYR A 43 -0.21 -9.75 3.94
C TYR A 43 -0.58 -8.30 4.16
N ILE A 44 0.04 -7.40 3.40
CA ILE A 44 -0.25 -5.97 3.50
C ILE A 44 -1.72 -5.71 3.17
N ARG A 45 -2.20 -6.26 2.07
CA ARG A 45 -3.58 -6.06 1.64
C ARG A 45 -4.58 -6.57 2.69
N SER A 46 -4.32 -7.74 3.24
CA SER A 46 -5.23 -8.36 4.23
C SER A 46 -5.22 -7.66 5.58
N ASN A 47 -4.17 -6.92 5.90
CA ASN A 47 -4.00 -6.28 7.20
C ASN A 47 -3.96 -4.75 7.12
N ILE A 48 -4.39 -4.17 6.01
CA ILE A 48 -4.19 -2.74 5.74
C ILE A 48 -4.86 -1.83 6.77
N THR A 49 -5.96 -2.25 7.37
CA THR A 49 -6.68 -1.49 8.38
C THR A 49 -6.14 -1.71 9.80
N ASN A 50 -5.17 -2.59 9.95
CA ASN A 50 -4.54 -2.91 11.23
C ASN A 50 -3.11 -2.41 11.25
N SER A 51 -2.48 -2.45 12.42
CA SER A 51 -1.06 -2.16 12.53
C SER A 51 -0.25 -3.23 11.79
N ILE A 52 0.69 -2.80 10.97
CA ILE A 52 1.61 -3.70 10.26
C ILE A 52 3.03 -3.33 10.64
N THR A 53 3.77 -4.29 11.21
CA THR A 53 5.19 -4.11 11.51
C THR A 53 6.02 -4.90 10.51
N ILE A 54 7.26 -4.43 10.29
CA ILE A 54 8.19 -5.15 9.40
C ILE A 54 8.52 -6.54 9.96
N THR A 55 8.55 -6.66 11.29
CA THR A 55 8.80 -7.94 11.97
C THR A 55 7.72 -8.96 11.61
N GLU A 56 6.45 -8.56 11.74
CA GLU A 56 5.32 -9.43 11.40
C GLU A 56 5.34 -9.82 9.92
N LEU A 57 5.63 -8.86 9.06
CA LEU A 57 5.69 -9.09 7.62
C LEU A 57 6.80 -10.09 7.27
N ALA A 58 7.99 -9.89 7.84
CA ALA A 58 9.12 -10.78 7.60
C ALA A 58 8.83 -12.19 8.12
N ASP A 59 8.21 -12.30 9.29
CA ASP A 59 7.81 -13.60 9.86
C ASP A 59 6.81 -14.31 8.95
N PHE A 60 5.83 -13.60 8.46
CA PHE A 60 4.85 -14.19 7.54
C PHE A 60 5.52 -14.70 6.25
N CYS A 61 6.51 -13.97 5.76
CA CYS A 61 7.24 -14.34 4.54
C CYS A 61 8.39 -15.30 4.78
N HIS A 62 8.63 -15.72 6.03
CA HIS A 62 9.72 -16.64 6.41
C HIS A 62 11.09 -16.16 5.97
N CYS A 63 11.36 -14.86 6.19
CA CYS A 63 12.65 -14.26 5.85
C CYS A 63 13.04 -13.20 6.87
N SER A 64 14.25 -12.65 6.75
CA SER A 64 14.71 -11.58 7.63
C SER A 64 14.09 -10.24 7.24
N GLU A 65 14.05 -9.32 8.21
CA GLU A 65 13.57 -7.96 7.97
C GLU A 65 14.42 -7.26 6.91
N SER A 66 15.73 -7.43 6.95
CA SER A 66 16.64 -6.83 5.97
C SER A 66 16.36 -7.37 4.56
N TYR A 67 16.09 -8.65 4.45
CA TYR A 67 15.84 -9.28 3.16
C TYR A 67 14.52 -8.80 2.56
N ILE A 68 13.43 -8.80 3.34
CA ILE A 68 12.14 -8.36 2.83
C ILE A 68 12.16 -6.90 2.43
N SER A 69 12.83 -6.04 3.21
CA SER A 69 12.96 -4.63 2.90
C SER A 69 13.68 -4.40 1.58
N ARG A 70 14.78 -5.12 1.39
CA ARG A 70 15.59 -5.00 0.16
C ARG A 70 14.84 -5.50 -1.06
N ILE A 71 14.23 -6.67 -0.97
CA ILE A 71 13.49 -7.27 -2.09
C ILE A 71 12.27 -6.41 -2.45
N PHE A 72 11.54 -5.95 -1.43
CA PHE A 72 10.36 -5.12 -1.66
C PHE A 72 10.72 -3.84 -2.41
N LYS A 73 11.75 -3.12 -1.94
CA LYS A 73 12.18 -1.90 -2.63
C LYS A 73 12.74 -2.17 -4.02
N LYS A 74 13.51 -3.23 -4.18
CA LYS A 74 14.06 -3.63 -5.49
C LYS A 74 12.95 -3.90 -6.50
N ARG A 75 11.91 -4.61 -6.09
CA ARG A 75 10.86 -5.08 -6.99
C ARG A 75 9.73 -4.07 -7.19
N THR A 76 9.41 -3.25 -6.18
CA THR A 76 8.32 -2.27 -6.26
C THR A 76 8.79 -0.84 -6.49
N GLY A 77 10.05 -0.55 -6.23
CA GLY A 77 10.60 0.79 -6.37
C GLY A 77 10.41 1.69 -5.15
N VAL A 78 9.62 1.27 -4.17
CA VAL A 78 9.37 2.05 -2.95
C VAL A 78 9.55 1.19 -1.72
N ASN A 79 9.82 1.81 -0.57
CA ASN A 79 9.92 1.05 0.67
C ASN A 79 8.54 0.62 1.17
N ILE A 80 8.55 -0.34 2.08
CA ILE A 80 7.32 -0.97 2.60
C ILE A 80 6.41 0.06 3.27
N ASN A 81 6.95 0.94 4.10
CA ASN A 81 6.16 1.94 4.81
C ASN A 81 5.46 2.91 3.86
N LEU A 82 6.17 3.37 2.84
CA LEU A 82 5.57 4.25 1.85
C LEU A 82 4.46 3.53 1.07
N TYR A 83 4.68 2.28 0.73
CA TYR A 83 3.69 1.46 0.02
C TYR A 83 2.41 1.33 0.86
N ILE A 84 2.54 0.98 2.13
CA ILE A 84 1.40 0.85 3.05
C ILE A 84 0.67 2.18 3.18
N ASN A 85 1.40 3.28 3.38
CA ASN A 85 0.80 4.60 3.50
C ASN A 85 0.06 5.01 2.22
N LYS A 86 0.63 4.74 1.05
CA LYS A 86 -0.05 5.04 -0.21
C LYS A 86 -1.37 4.28 -0.36
N MET A 87 -1.39 3.00 0.01
CA MET A 87 -2.63 2.22 -0.02
C MET A 87 -3.69 2.78 0.92
N ARG A 88 -3.30 3.14 2.14
CA ARG A 88 -4.21 3.71 3.13
C ARG A 88 -4.75 5.06 2.69
N ILE A 89 -3.89 5.91 2.11
CA ILE A 89 -4.31 7.22 1.61
C ILE A 89 -5.29 7.08 0.45
N GLU A 90 -5.07 6.13 -0.45
CA GLU A 90 -6.03 5.90 -1.53
C GLU A 90 -7.40 5.45 -1.01
N ALA A 91 -7.43 4.60 0.01
CA ALA A 91 -8.68 4.23 0.66
C ALA A 91 -9.35 5.43 1.32
N ALA A 92 -8.56 6.30 1.97
CA ALA A 92 -9.08 7.52 2.60
C ALA A 92 -9.72 8.47 1.60
N LYS A 93 -9.19 8.56 0.39
CA LYS A 93 -9.78 9.41 -0.66
C LYS A 93 -11.22 9.00 -0.95
N ASN A 94 -11.51 7.72 -1.01
CA ASN A 94 -12.88 7.25 -1.22
C ASN A 94 -13.81 7.69 -0.08
N HIS A 95 -13.36 7.57 1.16
CA HIS A 95 -14.12 8.05 2.32
C HIS A 95 -14.39 9.57 2.23
N LEU A 96 -13.37 10.34 1.85
CA LEU A 96 -13.50 11.79 1.73
C LEU A 96 -14.47 12.19 0.62
N LEU A 97 -14.47 11.44 -0.48
CA LEU A 97 -15.33 11.73 -1.64
C LEU A 97 -16.77 11.32 -1.40
N LEU A 98 -17.02 10.24 -0.68
CA LEU A 98 -18.30 9.56 -0.67
C LEU A 98 -19.00 9.57 0.69
N SER A 99 -18.38 10.10 1.74
CA SER A 99 -18.97 10.11 3.08
C SER A 99 -18.82 11.46 3.75
N HIS A 100 -19.53 11.63 4.87
CA HIS A 100 -19.40 12.80 5.74
C HIS A 100 -18.68 12.45 7.05
N GLU A 101 -17.94 11.34 7.08
CA GLU A 101 -17.19 10.92 8.26
C GLU A 101 -16.18 11.98 8.69
N SER A 102 -15.90 12.05 9.98
CA SER A 102 -14.88 12.94 10.53
C SER A 102 -13.48 12.49 10.06
N MET A 103 -12.53 13.41 10.09
CA MET A 103 -11.14 13.07 9.75
C MET A 103 -10.59 12.00 10.68
N ALA A 104 -10.93 12.05 11.96
CA ALA A 104 -10.52 11.03 12.93
C ALA A 104 -11.09 9.65 12.58
N ASP A 105 -12.36 9.60 12.20
CA ASP A 105 -13.01 8.34 11.84
C ASP A 105 -12.42 7.77 10.56
N ILE A 106 -12.14 8.61 9.57
CA ILE A 106 -11.51 8.17 8.33
C ILE A 106 -10.10 7.63 8.60
N ALA A 107 -9.31 8.36 9.38
CA ALA A 107 -7.96 7.92 9.73
C ALA A 107 -7.97 6.53 10.36
N ALA A 108 -8.85 6.33 11.35
CA ALA A 108 -9.01 5.04 12.02
C ALA A 108 -9.48 3.95 11.05
N ALA A 109 -10.45 4.26 10.20
CA ALA A 109 -11.03 3.29 9.27
C ALA A 109 -10.01 2.75 8.27
N VAL A 110 -9.03 3.58 7.86
CA VAL A 110 -8.03 3.17 6.87
C VAL A 110 -6.72 2.70 7.51
N GLY A 111 -6.62 2.65 8.82
CA GLY A 111 -5.49 2.03 9.52
C GLY A 111 -4.49 2.98 10.15
N PHE A 112 -4.78 4.28 10.22
CA PHE A 112 -3.91 5.24 10.93
C PHE A 112 -4.37 5.37 12.39
N ASN A 113 -3.43 5.26 13.31
CA ASN A 113 -3.73 5.38 14.75
C ASN A 113 -3.85 6.84 15.20
N ASP A 114 -3.27 7.78 14.47
CA ASP A 114 -3.21 9.19 14.84
C ASP A 114 -3.74 10.03 13.69
N PRO A 115 -4.85 10.78 13.90
CA PRO A 115 -5.40 11.66 12.85
C PRO A 115 -4.42 12.75 12.38
N ASN A 116 -3.54 13.23 13.25
CA ASN A 116 -2.54 14.24 12.87
C ASN A 116 -1.49 13.64 11.94
N TYR A 117 -1.05 12.42 12.23
CA TYR A 117 -0.14 11.69 11.35
C TYR A 117 -0.80 11.42 10.00
N PHE A 118 -2.06 10.97 10.02
CA PHE A 118 -2.83 10.77 8.80
C PHE A 118 -2.87 12.02 7.93
N SER A 119 -3.21 13.18 8.52
CA SER A 119 -3.31 14.44 7.77
C SER A 119 -1.98 14.83 7.16
N ARG A 120 -0.88 14.64 7.90
CA ARG A 120 0.46 14.95 7.39
C ARG A 120 0.84 14.05 6.22
N ILE A 121 0.62 12.75 6.36
CA ILE A 121 0.93 11.77 5.30
C ILE A 121 0.04 12.01 4.07
N PHE A 122 -1.25 12.27 4.28
CA PHE A 122 -2.16 12.60 3.19
C PHE A 122 -1.65 13.81 2.40
N SER A 123 -1.30 14.89 3.10
CA SER A 123 -0.79 16.11 2.46
C SER A 123 0.51 15.87 1.70
N GLN A 124 1.40 15.04 2.25
CA GLN A 124 2.66 14.71 1.58
C GLN A 124 2.44 13.93 0.30
N ILE A 125 1.51 12.99 0.30
CA ILE A 125 1.27 12.12 -0.85
C ILE A 125 0.38 12.81 -1.90
N ILE A 126 -0.66 13.48 -1.46
CA ILE A 126 -1.69 14.05 -2.37
C ILE A 126 -1.37 15.51 -2.76
N GLY A 127 -0.67 16.24 -1.90
CA GLY A 127 -0.30 17.62 -2.16
C GLY A 127 -1.24 18.66 -1.54
N ILE A 128 -2.38 18.26 -1.03
CA ILE A 128 -3.32 19.12 -0.29
C ILE A 128 -3.83 18.36 0.93
N SER A 129 -4.39 19.10 1.90
CA SER A 129 -4.90 18.50 3.12
C SER A 129 -6.15 17.66 2.85
N PRO A 130 -6.48 16.71 3.74
CA PRO A 130 -7.73 15.95 3.63
C PRO A 130 -8.97 16.83 3.62
N THR A 131 -8.99 17.87 4.44
CA THR A 131 -10.11 18.82 4.50
C THR A 131 -10.27 19.56 3.17
N GLU A 132 -9.16 20.05 2.60
CA GLU A 132 -9.17 20.73 1.31
C GLU A 132 -9.56 19.78 0.19
N PHE A 133 -9.10 18.54 0.24
CA PHE A 133 -9.47 17.52 -0.73
C PHE A 133 -10.98 17.29 -0.72
N ARG A 134 -11.56 17.12 0.46
CA ARG A 134 -13.02 16.96 0.60
C ARG A 134 -13.74 18.18 0.07
N ARG A 135 -13.29 19.37 0.43
CA ARG A 135 -13.93 20.62 0.01
C ARG A 135 -14.00 20.72 -1.52
N ARG A 136 -12.93 20.33 -2.20
CA ARG A 136 -12.85 20.44 -3.66
C ARG A 136 -13.58 19.35 -4.40
N PHE A 137 -13.56 18.14 -3.89
CA PHE A 137 -13.94 16.96 -4.66
C PHE A 137 -15.10 16.16 -4.09
N HIS A 138 -15.61 16.49 -2.91
CA HIS A 138 -16.71 15.73 -2.30
C HIS A 138 -17.91 15.72 -3.25
N GLN A 139 -18.46 14.52 -3.43
CA GLN A 139 -19.65 14.34 -4.26
C GLN A 139 -20.89 14.39 -3.37
N ASP A 140 -21.75 15.37 -3.61
CA ASP A 140 -23.03 15.45 -2.92
C ASP A 140 -23.96 14.39 -3.52
N ILE A 141 -24.29 13.43 -2.69
CA ILE A 141 -25.17 12.33 -3.07
C ILE A 141 -26.57 12.61 -2.56
#